data_7bc7e082213357741bdfa6f87efd14e8
#
_entry.id   7bc7e082213357741bdfa6f87efd14e8
#
_cell.length_a   1.000
_cell.length_b   1.000
_cell.length_c   1.000
_cell.angle_alpha   90.00
_cell.angle_beta   90.00
_cell.angle_gamma   90.00
#
_symmetry.space_group_name_H-M   'P 1'
#
loop_
_entity.id
_entity.type
_entity.pdbx_description
1 polymer ?
#
loop_
_entity_poly.entity_id
_entity_poly.type
_entity_poly.pdbx_seq_one_letter_code
_entity_poly.pdbx_strand_id
1 'polypeptide(L)'
;MTKETIQKEHRILQLKYAVLAVVVGICVGIVDTIFGRGLLAISAFRTAHWRCLLPFLPLAGLLIVWMYHHFSILSLKGMSLVFETGQKKRDQIPLALVPLVILGTWITHLFGGSAGREGVAVQIGATLSHEAGRRLHIRENKPVMLITGMAAGFGGLFQTPLAAVFFAMEVIVAGYLEYDALLPALIAAYTASFTSHFLGLEKFAVDIQDTWTVTNLRSMISLIALGLAFGLAGRCFSVLLQKAKKLFGKKISNPLIRIGVMAIPLAALLFVIHGGRYTGLGTNLISASFAGETIYGYDWILKLLFTVFTLAIGFQGGEVTPLFSIGASLGVVLGSILGIPPIICGALGYAAVFGSATNTLIAPILIGLEVFGNRNTLPLILVCILAYLINGNHSIYGAQQKALCRFEK
;
A
#
# COMPACT_ATOMS: atom_id res chain seq x y z
N MET A 1 -6.05 3.15 44.18
CA MET A 1 -4.81 2.58 43.58
C MET A 1 -3.66 3.56 43.79
N THR A 2 -2.54 3.11 44.34
CA THR A 2 -1.36 3.97 44.48
C THR A 2 -0.67 4.21 43.12
N LYS A 3 0.08 5.33 43.00
CA LYS A 3 0.86 5.62 41.80
C LYS A 3 1.77 4.46 41.39
N GLU A 4 2.38 3.78 42.36
CA GLU A 4 3.23 2.60 42.15
C GLU A 4 2.48 1.41 41.53
N THR A 5 1.22 1.15 41.99
CA THR A 5 0.40 0.08 41.42
C THR A 5 0.05 0.33 39.96
N ILE A 6 -0.34 1.57 39.64
CA ILE A 6 -0.63 1.99 38.23
C ILE A 6 0.61 1.84 37.36
N GLN A 7 1.77 2.25 37.85
CA GLN A 7 3.02 2.19 37.11
C GLN A 7 3.49 0.74 36.88
N LYS A 8 3.27 -0.14 37.86
CA LYS A 8 3.57 -1.59 37.74
C LYS A 8 2.65 -2.25 36.71
N GLU A 9 1.34 -1.98 36.76
CA GLU A 9 0.37 -2.50 35.78
C GLU A 9 0.70 -2.04 34.35
N HIS A 10 1.07 -0.77 34.18
CA HIS A 10 1.48 -0.23 32.89
C HIS A 10 2.72 -0.92 32.31
N ARG A 11 3.76 -1.17 33.15
CA ARG A 11 4.96 -1.91 32.74
C ARG A 11 4.66 -3.35 32.35
N ILE A 12 3.78 -4.03 33.10
CA ILE A 12 3.37 -5.41 32.80
C ILE A 12 2.62 -5.45 31.46
N LEU A 13 1.77 -4.48 31.20
CA LEU A 13 1.03 -4.39 29.95
C LEU A 13 1.97 -4.14 28.76
N GLN A 14 2.94 -3.22 28.90
CA GLN A 14 3.96 -2.99 27.89
C GLN A 14 4.79 -4.24 27.57
N LEU A 15 5.19 -5.00 28.60
CA LEU A 15 5.91 -6.26 28.42
C LEU A 15 5.07 -7.31 27.68
N LYS A 16 3.78 -7.42 28.03
CA LYS A 16 2.83 -8.30 27.30
C LYS A 16 2.73 -7.92 25.80
N TYR A 17 2.60 -6.62 25.50
CA TYR A 17 2.59 -6.15 24.13
C TYR A 17 3.90 -6.45 23.41
N ALA A 18 5.05 -6.27 24.05
CA ALA A 18 6.36 -6.52 23.44
C ALA A 18 6.54 -8.02 23.10
N VAL A 19 6.23 -8.93 24.03
CA VAL A 19 6.30 -10.37 23.77
C VAL A 19 5.35 -10.80 22.67
N LEU A 20 4.10 -10.31 22.70
CA LEU A 20 3.11 -10.64 21.68
C LEU A 20 3.49 -10.07 20.31
N ALA A 21 4.11 -8.87 20.28
CA ALA A 21 4.60 -8.26 19.05
C ALA A 21 5.70 -9.11 18.36
N VAL A 22 6.58 -9.76 19.14
CA VAL A 22 7.56 -10.71 18.57
C VAL A 22 6.85 -11.89 17.94
N VAL A 23 5.89 -12.52 18.65
CA VAL A 23 5.15 -13.67 18.12
C VAL A 23 4.35 -13.29 16.87
N VAL A 24 3.65 -12.15 16.90
CA VAL A 24 2.92 -11.61 15.74
C VAL A 24 3.88 -11.35 14.59
N GLY A 25 5.04 -10.72 14.85
CA GLY A 25 6.05 -10.43 13.84
C GLY A 25 6.54 -11.71 13.13
N ILE A 26 6.85 -12.76 13.90
CA ILE A 26 7.27 -14.06 13.32
C ILE A 26 6.13 -14.66 12.46
N CYS A 27 4.91 -14.77 13.02
CA CYS A 27 3.78 -15.36 12.30
C CYS A 27 3.44 -14.60 11.02
N VAL A 28 3.38 -13.28 11.09
CA VAL A 28 3.09 -12.41 9.94
C VAL A 28 4.22 -12.49 8.92
N GLY A 29 5.48 -12.45 9.35
CA GLY A 29 6.65 -12.59 8.46
C GLY A 29 6.66 -13.89 7.67
N ILE A 30 6.25 -15.02 8.30
CA ILE A 30 6.08 -16.32 7.61
C ILE A 30 4.98 -16.22 6.55
N VAL A 31 3.80 -15.70 6.91
CA VAL A 31 2.66 -15.59 5.98
C VAL A 31 2.98 -14.64 4.83
N ASP A 32 3.64 -13.52 5.12
CA ASP A 32 4.08 -12.55 4.11
C ASP A 32 5.12 -13.14 3.16
N THR A 33 6.00 -14.01 3.65
CA THR A 33 6.95 -14.74 2.80
C THR A 33 6.24 -15.66 1.82
N ILE A 34 5.28 -16.45 2.31
CA ILE A 34 4.47 -17.33 1.46
C ILE A 34 3.71 -16.51 0.42
N PHE A 35 3.04 -15.45 0.86
CA PHE A 35 2.29 -14.54 0.00
C PHE A 35 3.19 -13.86 -1.04
N GLY A 36 4.29 -13.26 -0.60
CA GLY A 36 5.19 -12.47 -1.43
C GLY A 36 5.94 -13.31 -2.46
N ARG A 37 6.55 -14.42 -2.04
CA ARG A 37 7.25 -15.34 -2.96
C ARG A 37 6.30 -16.02 -3.93
N GLY A 38 5.12 -16.44 -3.47
CA GLY A 38 4.07 -16.96 -4.34
C GLY A 38 3.65 -15.95 -5.40
N LEU A 39 3.47 -14.70 -5.00
CA LEU A 39 3.11 -13.62 -5.93
C LEU A 39 4.21 -13.31 -6.96
N LEU A 40 5.48 -13.35 -6.56
CA LEU A 40 6.61 -13.17 -7.48
C LEU A 40 6.69 -14.31 -8.49
N ALA A 41 6.53 -15.56 -8.07
CA ALA A 41 6.49 -16.72 -8.96
C ALA A 41 5.31 -16.64 -9.95
N ILE A 42 4.13 -16.28 -9.48
CA ILE A 42 2.93 -16.05 -10.30
C ILE A 42 3.16 -14.92 -11.31
N SER A 43 3.81 -13.83 -10.88
CA SER A 43 4.11 -12.70 -11.76
C SER A 43 5.11 -13.06 -12.86
N ALA A 44 6.14 -13.87 -12.54
CA ALA A 44 7.08 -14.39 -13.52
C ALA A 44 6.39 -15.31 -14.53
N PHE A 45 5.57 -16.26 -14.04
CA PHE A 45 4.79 -17.15 -14.91
C PHE A 45 3.84 -16.37 -15.82
N ARG A 46 3.09 -15.39 -15.27
CA ARG A 46 2.23 -14.54 -16.08
C ARG A 46 3.02 -13.77 -17.14
N THR A 47 4.18 -13.23 -16.82
CA THR A 47 4.99 -12.46 -17.78
C THR A 47 5.41 -13.31 -18.98
N ALA A 48 5.69 -14.59 -18.77
CA ALA A 48 5.99 -15.53 -19.84
C ALA A 48 4.74 -15.93 -20.66
N HIS A 49 3.56 -15.97 -20.05
CA HIS A 49 2.34 -16.51 -20.66
C HIS A 49 1.17 -15.51 -20.75
N TRP A 50 1.44 -14.22 -20.68
CA TRP A 50 0.41 -13.17 -20.58
C TRP A 50 -0.62 -13.22 -21.72
N ARG A 51 -0.22 -13.58 -22.94
CA ARG A 51 -1.13 -13.67 -24.11
C ARG A 51 -2.22 -14.69 -23.91
N CYS A 52 -1.89 -15.82 -23.27
CA CYS A 52 -2.83 -16.91 -22.99
C CYS A 52 -3.67 -16.63 -21.73
N LEU A 53 -3.07 -15.98 -20.70
CA LEU A 53 -3.72 -15.80 -19.40
C LEU A 53 -4.67 -14.61 -19.36
N LEU A 54 -4.29 -13.48 -19.97
CA LEU A 54 -5.05 -12.23 -19.88
C LEU A 54 -6.49 -12.32 -20.43
N PRO A 55 -6.80 -13.06 -21.50
CA PRO A 55 -8.19 -13.24 -21.96
C PRO A 55 -9.11 -13.90 -20.92
N PHE A 56 -8.57 -14.65 -19.97
CA PHE A 56 -9.32 -15.30 -18.89
C PHE A 56 -9.54 -14.42 -17.66
N LEU A 57 -9.10 -13.15 -17.69
CA LEU A 57 -9.31 -12.20 -16.59
C LEU A 57 -10.79 -12.10 -16.15
N PRO A 58 -11.82 -12.10 -17.05
CA PRO A 58 -13.21 -12.11 -16.63
C PRO A 58 -13.59 -13.34 -15.79
N LEU A 59 -13.14 -14.53 -16.18
CA LEU A 59 -13.39 -15.76 -15.44
C LEU A 59 -12.69 -15.76 -14.08
N ALA A 60 -11.47 -15.23 -14.01
CA ALA A 60 -10.74 -15.03 -12.78
C ALA A 60 -11.51 -14.11 -11.81
N GLY A 61 -12.10 -13.04 -12.32
CA GLY A 61 -12.95 -12.14 -11.53
C GLY A 61 -14.18 -12.85 -10.95
N LEU A 62 -14.87 -13.64 -11.77
CA LEU A 62 -16.02 -14.44 -11.31
C LEU A 62 -15.63 -15.42 -10.21
N LEU A 63 -14.49 -16.11 -10.36
CA LEU A 63 -13.96 -17.03 -9.35
C LEU A 63 -13.67 -16.30 -8.03
N ILE A 64 -13.04 -15.13 -8.07
CA ILE A 64 -12.77 -14.32 -6.87
C ILE A 64 -14.08 -14.00 -6.14
N VAL A 65 -15.06 -13.43 -6.84
CA VAL A 65 -16.32 -13.05 -6.20
C VAL A 65 -17.05 -14.27 -5.66
N TRP A 66 -17.06 -15.40 -6.39
CA TRP A 66 -17.65 -16.66 -5.92
C TRP A 66 -17.00 -17.14 -4.61
N MET A 67 -15.65 -17.14 -4.53
CA MET A 67 -14.93 -17.52 -3.31
C MET A 67 -15.35 -16.68 -2.11
N TYR A 68 -15.39 -15.35 -2.26
CA TYR A 68 -15.80 -14.47 -1.17
C TYR A 68 -17.26 -14.66 -0.76
N HIS A 69 -18.17 -14.88 -1.71
CA HIS A 69 -19.57 -15.18 -1.41
C HIS A 69 -19.73 -16.51 -0.67
N HIS A 70 -18.95 -17.52 -1.04
CA HIS A 70 -19.04 -18.85 -0.43
C HIS A 70 -18.44 -18.90 0.98
N PHE A 71 -17.26 -18.29 1.20
CA PHE A 71 -16.53 -18.40 2.46
C PHE A 71 -16.75 -17.24 3.42
N SER A 72 -16.79 -16.00 2.95
CA SER A 72 -16.98 -14.80 3.79
C SER A 72 -17.27 -13.56 2.96
N ILE A 73 -18.54 -13.26 2.75
CA ILE A 73 -18.96 -12.05 2.01
C ILE A 73 -18.48 -10.76 2.69
N LEU A 74 -18.36 -10.76 4.03
CA LEU A 74 -17.88 -9.62 4.79
C LEU A 74 -16.45 -9.25 4.42
N SER A 75 -15.62 -10.25 4.11
CA SER A 75 -14.20 -10.08 3.72
C SER A 75 -14.03 -9.31 2.40
N LEU A 76 -15.08 -9.15 1.57
CA LEU A 76 -15.05 -8.27 0.39
C LEU A 76 -14.78 -6.80 0.72
N LYS A 77 -15.06 -6.37 1.96
CA LYS A 77 -14.75 -5.00 2.40
C LYS A 77 -13.23 -4.74 2.51
N GLY A 78 -12.42 -5.81 2.61
CA GLY A 78 -10.97 -5.71 2.60
C GLY A 78 -10.42 -4.71 3.61
N MET A 79 -9.63 -3.75 3.14
CA MET A 79 -9.01 -2.72 3.99
C MET A 79 -10.01 -1.90 4.79
N SER A 80 -11.25 -1.73 4.33
CA SER A 80 -12.28 -1.02 5.09
C SER A 80 -12.61 -1.70 6.43
N LEU A 81 -12.51 -3.05 6.52
CA LEU A 81 -12.69 -3.75 7.79
C LEU A 81 -11.61 -3.38 8.80
N VAL A 82 -10.36 -3.26 8.35
CA VAL A 82 -9.24 -2.84 9.20
C VAL A 82 -9.50 -1.45 9.77
N PHE A 83 -9.92 -0.51 8.93
CA PHE A 83 -10.25 0.86 9.36
C PHE A 83 -11.47 0.91 10.31
N GLU A 84 -12.56 0.20 9.96
CA GLU A 84 -13.76 0.14 10.80
C GLU A 84 -13.43 -0.42 12.20
N THR A 85 -12.55 -1.44 12.28
CA THR A 85 -12.09 -2.03 13.54
C THR A 85 -11.17 -1.08 14.31
N GLY A 86 -10.21 -0.45 13.65
CA GLY A 86 -9.33 0.56 14.25
C GLY A 86 -10.08 1.77 14.80
N GLN A 87 -11.22 2.10 14.21
CA GLN A 87 -12.13 3.18 14.64
C GLN A 87 -13.20 2.71 15.64
N LYS A 88 -13.12 1.47 16.11
CA LYS A 88 -14.10 0.86 17.04
C LYS A 88 -15.56 0.86 16.53
N LYS A 89 -15.75 0.89 15.22
CA LYS A 89 -17.05 0.71 14.58
C LYS A 89 -17.42 -0.76 14.43
N ARG A 90 -16.44 -1.63 14.67
CA ARG A 90 -16.54 -3.08 14.54
C ARG A 90 -15.56 -3.76 15.51
N ASP A 91 -16.00 -4.89 16.09
CA ASP A 91 -15.21 -5.61 17.09
C ASP A 91 -14.33 -6.71 16.49
N GLN A 92 -14.63 -7.18 15.27
CA GLN A 92 -13.95 -8.35 14.69
C GLN A 92 -13.68 -8.19 13.20
N ILE A 93 -12.54 -8.75 12.77
CA ILE A 93 -12.18 -9.00 11.39
C ILE A 93 -12.24 -10.51 11.17
N PRO A 94 -13.00 -11.03 10.18
CA PRO A 94 -13.05 -12.46 9.91
C PRO A 94 -11.69 -13.02 9.56
N LEU A 95 -11.24 -14.10 10.21
CA LEU A 95 -9.98 -14.78 9.88
C LEU A 95 -9.95 -15.29 8.43
N ALA A 96 -11.12 -15.60 7.87
CA ALA A 96 -11.27 -15.98 6.46
C ALA A 96 -10.75 -14.89 5.50
N LEU A 97 -10.61 -13.62 5.95
CA LEU A 97 -10.01 -12.56 5.15
C LEU A 97 -8.59 -12.92 4.70
N VAL A 98 -7.78 -13.54 5.57
CA VAL A 98 -6.38 -13.86 5.26
C VAL A 98 -6.23 -14.78 4.05
N PRO A 99 -6.77 -16.01 4.02
CA PRO A 99 -6.65 -16.86 2.84
C PRO A 99 -7.38 -16.28 1.61
N LEU A 100 -8.52 -15.61 1.80
CA LEU A 100 -9.27 -15.04 0.69
C LEU A 100 -8.54 -13.89 0.01
N VAL A 101 -7.90 -13.01 0.77
CA VAL A 101 -7.18 -11.87 0.18
C VAL A 101 -5.88 -12.34 -0.50
N ILE A 102 -5.21 -13.38 0.03
CA ILE A 102 -4.03 -13.99 -0.59
C ILE A 102 -4.41 -14.61 -1.93
N LEU A 103 -5.38 -15.55 -1.93
CA LEU A 103 -5.80 -16.25 -3.13
C LEU A 103 -6.41 -15.29 -4.17
N GLY A 104 -7.27 -14.37 -3.73
CA GLY A 104 -7.87 -13.37 -4.62
C GLY A 104 -6.82 -12.47 -5.28
N THR A 105 -5.77 -12.08 -4.55
CA THR A 105 -4.66 -11.29 -5.11
C THR A 105 -3.80 -12.12 -6.05
N TRP A 106 -3.49 -13.36 -5.72
CA TRP A 106 -2.75 -14.25 -6.62
C TRP A 106 -3.51 -14.49 -7.93
N ILE A 107 -4.83 -14.73 -7.87
CA ILE A 107 -5.67 -14.88 -9.06
C ILE A 107 -5.69 -13.59 -9.88
N THR A 108 -5.87 -12.42 -9.25
CA THR A 108 -5.81 -11.11 -9.93
C THR A 108 -4.50 -10.95 -10.72
N HIS A 109 -3.36 -11.26 -10.09
CA HIS A 109 -2.06 -11.08 -10.71
C HIS A 109 -1.75 -12.14 -11.78
N LEU A 110 -2.18 -13.38 -11.56
CA LEU A 110 -2.01 -14.46 -12.54
C LEU A 110 -2.66 -14.10 -13.88
N PHE A 111 -3.88 -13.57 -13.83
CA PHE A 111 -4.63 -13.20 -15.03
C PHE A 111 -4.44 -11.76 -15.48
N GLY A 112 -3.46 -11.04 -14.92
CA GLY A 112 -2.99 -9.75 -15.44
C GLY A 112 -3.74 -8.52 -14.94
N GLY A 113 -4.56 -8.62 -13.89
CA GLY A 113 -5.16 -7.44 -13.26
C GLY A 113 -4.07 -6.49 -12.75
N SER A 114 -4.27 -5.18 -12.90
CA SER A 114 -3.33 -4.14 -12.44
C SER A 114 -3.60 -3.79 -10.98
N ALA A 115 -2.80 -4.33 -10.06
CA ALA A 115 -2.96 -4.13 -8.63
C ALA A 115 -1.62 -4.28 -7.88
N GLY A 116 -1.59 -3.83 -6.62
CA GLY A 116 -0.46 -3.96 -5.70
C GLY A 116 -0.61 -5.11 -4.71
N ARG A 117 0.29 -5.17 -3.73
CA ARG A 117 0.37 -6.26 -2.74
C ARG A 117 0.49 -5.77 -1.28
N GLU A 118 1.03 -4.58 -1.03
CA GLU A 118 1.33 -4.10 0.33
C GLU A 118 0.06 -3.90 1.17
N GLY A 119 -1.00 -3.34 0.58
CA GLY A 119 -2.29 -3.20 1.26
C GLY A 119 -2.89 -4.55 1.67
N VAL A 120 -2.56 -5.62 0.95
CA VAL A 120 -2.94 -7.01 1.30
C VAL A 120 -2.17 -7.49 2.52
N ALA A 121 -0.86 -7.27 2.58
CA ALA A 121 -0.04 -7.62 3.74
C ALA A 121 -0.49 -6.88 5.00
N VAL A 122 -0.84 -5.59 4.88
CA VAL A 122 -1.45 -4.82 5.97
C VAL A 122 -2.73 -5.47 6.48
N GLN A 123 -3.61 -5.96 5.60
CA GLN A 123 -4.83 -6.68 5.99
C GLN A 123 -4.51 -8.00 6.70
N ILE A 124 -3.54 -8.76 6.19
CA ILE A 124 -3.08 -10.03 6.79
C ILE A 124 -2.58 -9.77 8.21
N GLY A 125 -1.62 -8.87 8.36
CA GLY A 125 -1.01 -8.54 9.65
C GLY A 125 -2.03 -8.00 10.65
N ALA A 126 -2.86 -7.05 10.24
CA ALA A 126 -3.94 -6.49 11.07
C ALA A 126 -4.89 -7.57 11.58
N THR A 127 -5.33 -8.48 10.69
CA THR A 127 -6.27 -9.55 11.05
C THR A 127 -5.67 -10.53 12.05
N LEU A 128 -4.45 -11.00 11.79
CA LEU A 128 -3.78 -11.97 12.67
C LEU A 128 -3.47 -11.38 14.05
N SER A 129 -2.94 -10.15 14.10
CA SER A 129 -2.60 -9.48 15.33
C SER A 129 -3.82 -9.10 16.17
N HIS A 130 -4.87 -8.57 15.53
CA HIS A 130 -6.13 -8.25 16.22
C HIS A 130 -6.76 -9.49 16.83
N GLU A 131 -6.81 -10.60 16.09
CA GLU A 131 -7.33 -11.87 16.60
C GLU A 131 -6.49 -12.45 17.75
N ALA A 132 -5.15 -12.32 17.69
CA ALA A 132 -4.28 -12.72 18.79
C ALA A 132 -4.56 -11.91 20.05
N GLY A 133 -4.68 -10.58 19.96
CA GLY A 133 -5.04 -9.70 21.06
C GLY A 133 -6.41 -10.07 21.68
N ARG A 134 -7.40 -10.36 20.83
CA ARG A 134 -8.74 -10.75 21.23
C ARG A 134 -8.74 -12.08 22.02
N ARG A 135 -8.06 -13.10 21.51
CA ARG A 135 -7.97 -14.42 22.18
C ARG A 135 -7.25 -14.37 23.52
N LEU A 136 -6.27 -13.48 23.63
CA LEU A 136 -5.54 -13.27 24.88
C LEU A 136 -6.26 -12.31 25.85
N HIS A 137 -7.49 -11.91 25.52
CA HIS A 137 -8.33 -11.00 26.32
C HIS A 137 -7.62 -9.70 26.70
N ILE A 138 -6.79 -9.18 25.79
CA ILE A 138 -6.14 -7.88 26.00
C ILE A 138 -7.22 -6.81 25.80
N ARG A 139 -7.63 -6.18 26.91
CA ARG A 139 -8.57 -5.06 26.86
C ARG A 139 -7.83 -3.81 26.39
N GLU A 140 -8.15 -3.36 25.19
CA GLU A 140 -7.54 -2.17 24.61
C GLU A 140 -8.54 -1.02 24.54
N ASN A 141 -8.14 0.12 25.11
CA ASN A 141 -8.84 1.38 24.88
C ASN A 141 -8.49 2.01 23.53
N LYS A 142 -7.38 1.56 22.89
CA LYS A 142 -6.84 2.01 21.62
C LYS A 142 -6.49 0.80 20.74
N PRO A 143 -6.47 0.92 19.42
CA PRO A 143 -6.26 -0.21 18.50
C PRO A 143 -4.78 -0.63 18.40
N VAL A 144 -4.09 -0.81 19.53
CA VAL A 144 -2.64 -1.06 19.58
C VAL A 144 -2.26 -2.34 18.83
N MET A 145 -2.95 -3.46 19.11
CA MET A 145 -2.67 -4.72 18.44
C MET A 145 -2.96 -4.68 16.93
N LEU A 146 -4.03 -3.98 16.52
CA LEU A 146 -4.36 -3.80 15.12
C LEU A 146 -3.22 -3.07 14.38
N ILE A 147 -2.76 -1.95 14.93
CA ILE A 147 -1.65 -1.15 14.38
C ILE A 147 -0.35 -1.94 14.36
N THR A 148 -0.06 -2.69 15.45
CA THR A 148 1.08 -3.60 15.53
C THR A 148 1.08 -4.60 14.37
N GLY A 149 -0.07 -5.21 14.08
CA GLY A 149 -0.22 -6.13 12.95
C GLY A 149 -0.10 -5.45 11.59
N MET A 150 -0.67 -4.25 11.42
CA MET A 150 -0.52 -3.47 10.19
C MET A 150 0.96 -3.18 9.89
N ALA A 151 1.71 -2.77 10.92
CA ALA A 151 3.15 -2.52 10.82
C ALA A 151 3.94 -3.79 10.49
N ALA A 152 3.60 -4.92 11.13
CA ALA A 152 4.21 -6.22 10.83
C ALA A 152 3.98 -6.64 9.37
N GLY A 153 2.74 -6.55 8.87
CA GLY A 153 2.42 -6.93 7.50
C GLY A 153 3.11 -6.07 6.45
N PHE A 154 3.06 -4.75 6.61
CA PHE A 154 3.75 -3.86 5.67
C PHE A 154 5.27 -4.04 5.74
N GLY A 155 5.85 -4.09 6.97
CA GLY A 155 7.29 -4.26 7.20
C GLY A 155 7.81 -5.63 6.75
N GLY A 156 7.05 -6.69 6.98
CA GLY A 156 7.38 -8.06 6.58
C GLY A 156 7.42 -8.24 5.07
N LEU A 157 6.42 -7.71 4.35
CA LEU A 157 6.35 -7.86 2.90
C LEU A 157 7.30 -6.93 2.15
N PHE A 158 7.38 -5.66 2.58
CA PHE A 158 8.10 -4.61 1.83
C PHE A 158 9.52 -4.38 2.34
N GLN A 159 9.84 -4.90 3.54
CA GLN A 159 11.15 -4.80 4.21
C GLN A 159 11.63 -3.35 4.43
N THR A 160 10.66 -2.48 4.73
CA THR A 160 10.88 -1.11 5.21
C THR A 160 10.20 -0.96 6.57
N PRO A 161 10.77 -1.55 7.64
CA PRO A 161 10.10 -1.66 8.93
C PRO A 161 9.81 -0.31 9.59
N LEU A 162 10.71 0.67 9.47
CA LEU A 162 10.49 1.98 10.06
C LEU A 162 9.34 2.73 9.38
N ALA A 163 9.32 2.74 8.05
CA ALA A 163 8.22 3.31 7.29
C ALA A 163 6.88 2.62 7.57
N ALA A 164 6.91 1.29 7.73
CA ALA A 164 5.73 0.49 8.04
C ALA A 164 5.09 0.88 9.39
N VAL A 165 5.93 1.12 10.41
CA VAL A 165 5.47 1.58 11.73
C VAL A 165 4.74 2.90 11.63
N PHE A 166 5.35 3.91 11.02
CA PHE A 166 4.73 5.23 10.90
C PHE A 166 3.50 5.20 9.98
N PHE A 167 3.53 4.40 8.91
CA PHE A 167 2.35 4.20 8.08
C PHE A 167 1.16 3.66 8.90
N ALA A 168 1.37 2.59 9.67
CA ALA A 168 0.33 1.99 10.48
C ALA A 168 -0.23 2.94 11.55
N MET A 169 0.64 3.80 12.14
CA MET A 169 0.27 4.76 13.17
C MET A 169 -0.51 5.97 12.63
N GLU A 170 -0.24 6.40 11.38
CA GLU A 170 -0.85 7.62 10.83
C GLU A 170 -2.02 7.38 9.86
N VAL A 171 -2.13 6.17 9.26
CA VAL A 171 -3.06 5.94 8.16
C VAL A 171 -4.51 5.80 8.59
N ILE A 172 -4.81 5.34 9.81
CA ILE A 172 -6.19 5.15 10.29
C ILE A 172 -6.91 6.49 10.48
N VAL A 173 -6.19 7.48 11.02
CA VAL A 173 -6.68 8.83 11.23
C VAL A 173 -5.66 9.81 10.68
N ALA A 174 -5.94 10.41 9.52
CA ALA A 174 -5.03 11.37 8.90
C ALA A 174 -4.78 12.58 9.81
N GLY A 175 -3.50 12.95 9.97
CA GLY A 175 -3.08 14.02 10.85
C GLY A 175 -2.99 13.66 12.35
N TYR A 176 -3.05 12.36 12.69
CA TYR A 176 -2.91 11.86 14.05
C TYR A 176 -2.02 10.61 14.09
N LEU A 177 -1.13 10.54 15.07
CA LEU A 177 -0.28 9.38 15.35
C LEU A 177 -0.75 8.66 16.61
N GLU A 178 -1.03 7.36 16.52
CA GLU A 178 -1.35 6.53 17.69
C GLU A 178 -0.07 6.08 18.39
N TYR A 179 0.47 6.96 19.24
CA TYR A 179 1.79 6.78 19.86
C TYR A 179 1.89 5.57 20.79
N ASP A 180 0.79 5.15 21.41
CA ASP A 180 0.78 3.97 22.30
C ASP A 180 1.14 2.67 21.55
N ALA A 181 0.95 2.66 20.23
CA ALA A 181 1.33 1.53 19.39
C ALA A 181 2.80 1.53 18.95
N LEU A 182 3.57 2.60 19.19
CA LEU A 182 4.92 2.77 18.63
C LEU A 182 5.85 1.60 19.00
N LEU A 183 5.97 1.27 20.29
CA LEU A 183 6.89 0.23 20.74
C LEU A 183 6.50 -1.17 20.21
N PRO A 184 5.27 -1.66 20.37
CA PRO A 184 4.89 -2.96 19.83
C PRO A 184 4.92 -2.99 18.29
N ALA A 185 4.59 -1.90 17.61
CA ALA A 185 4.69 -1.81 16.14
C ALA A 185 6.14 -1.91 15.66
N LEU A 186 7.09 -1.22 16.32
CA LEU A 186 8.52 -1.35 16.03
C LEU A 186 8.98 -2.80 16.17
N ILE A 187 8.72 -3.42 17.33
CA ILE A 187 9.12 -4.81 17.57
C ILE A 187 8.54 -5.73 16.49
N ALA A 188 7.25 -5.62 16.22
CA ALA A 188 6.58 -6.51 15.27
C ALA A 188 7.06 -6.29 13.82
N ALA A 189 7.22 -5.04 13.37
CA ALA A 189 7.66 -4.73 12.02
C ALA A 189 9.10 -5.20 11.76
N TYR A 190 10.03 -4.95 12.69
CA TYR A 190 11.41 -5.42 12.55
C TYR A 190 11.50 -6.95 12.64
N THR A 191 10.75 -7.59 13.55
CA THR A 191 10.69 -9.06 13.64
C THR A 191 10.12 -9.67 12.37
N ALA A 192 9.04 -9.11 11.81
CA ALA A 192 8.43 -9.59 10.57
C ALA A 192 9.39 -9.41 9.38
N SER A 193 10.03 -8.25 9.26
CA SER A 193 11.02 -7.96 8.23
C SER A 193 12.22 -8.91 8.31
N PHE A 194 12.76 -9.14 9.51
CA PHE A 194 13.85 -10.09 9.71
C PHE A 194 13.41 -11.52 9.35
N THR A 195 12.23 -11.95 9.80
CA THR A 195 11.70 -13.29 9.51
C THR A 195 11.51 -13.52 8.02
N SER A 196 10.90 -12.56 7.32
CA SER A 196 10.65 -12.68 5.89
C SER A 196 11.94 -12.63 5.06
N HIS A 197 12.90 -11.80 5.47
CA HIS A 197 14.23 -11.78 4.85
C HIS A 197 14.97 -13.11 5.03
N PHE A 198 14.98 -13.66 6.25
CA PHE A 198 15.59 -14.95 6.56
C PHE A 198 14.97 -16.09 5.75
N LEU A 199 13.65 -16.00 5.44
CA LEU A 199 12.93 -16.95 4.60
C LEU A 199 13.06 -16.66 3.09
N GLY A 200 13.95 -15.74 2.69
CA GLY A 200 14.32 -15.46 1.30
C GLY A 200 13.37 -14.53 0.55
N LEU A 201 12.70 -13.61 1.25
CA LEU A 201 12.05 -12.48 0.60
C LEU A 201 13.05 -11.33 0.49
N GLU A 202 13.29 -10.84 -0.73
CA GLU A 202 14.27 -9.80 -0.98
C GLU A 202 13.69 -8.39 -0.82
N LYS A 203 14.52 -7.48 -0.30
CA LYS A 203 14.20 -6.05 -0.21
C LYS A 203 14.40 -5.38 -1.56
N PHE A 204 13.42 -4.59 -2.00
CA PHE A 204 13.65 -3.65 -3.08
C PHE A 204 14.39 -2.43 -2.53
N ALA A 205 15.58 -2.18 -3.03
CA ALA A 205 16.37 -0.99 -2.73
C ALA A 205 17.15 -0.55 -3.97
N VAL A 206 17.34 0.75 -4.11
CA VAL A 206 18.13 1.36 -5.18
C VAL A 206 19.10 2.35 -4.55
N ASP A 207 20.39 2.11 -4.72
CA ASP A 207 21.41 3.03 -4.24
C ASP A 207 21.62 4.17 -5.25
N ILE A 208 21.09 5.35 -4.92
CA ILE A 208 21.23 6.56 -5.75
C ILE A 208 22.50 7.28 -5.35
N GLN A 209 23.52 7.22 -6.21
CA GLN A 209 24.83 7.86 -5.99
C GLN A 209 24.79 9.37 -6.22
N ASP A 210 23.92 9.82 -7.12
CA ASP A 210 23.78 11.24 -7.46
C ASP A 210 23.11 12.04 -6.34
N THR A 211 23.48 13.28 -6.22
CA THR A 211 22.87 14.24 -5.28
C THR A 211 22.29 15.42 -6.04
N TRP A 212 21.10 15.87 -5.63
CA TRP A 212 20.50 17.09 -6.13
C TRP A 212 20.29 18.08 -4.98
N THR A 213 20.99 19.20 -5.07
CA THR A 213 20.93 20.26 -4.05
C THR A 213 20.03 21.41 -4.51
N VAL A 214 19.18 21.90 -3.62
CA VAL A 214 18.28 23.03 -3.88
C VAL A 214 19.00 24.32 -3.41
N THR A 215 19.84 24.87 -4.28
CA THR A 215 20.71 26.02 -3.93
C THR A 215 20.35 27.32 -4.63
N ASN A 216 19.54 27.28 -5.69
CA ASN A 216 19.17 28.45 -6.48
C ASN A 216 17.67 28.49 -6.78
N LEU A 217 17.21 29.65 -7.28
CA LEU A 217 15.79 29.87 -7.56
C LEU A 217 15.21 28.85 -8.56
N ARG A 218 15.98 28.44 -9.55
CA ARG A 218 15.55 27.44 -10.55
C ARG A 218 15.30 26.07 -9.89
N SER A 219 16.22 25.59 -9.05
CA SER A 219 16.05 24.32 -8.34
C SER A 219 14.88 24.37 -7.35
N MET A 220 14.62 25.52 -6.72
CA MET A 220 13.47 25.71 -5.84
C MET A 220 12.13 25.69 -6.62
N ILE A 221 12.05 26.37 -7.76
CA ILE A 221 10.88 26.31 -8.65
C ILE A 221 10.64 24.88 -9.13
N SER A 222 11.68 24.18 -9.54
CA SER A 222 11.60 22.79 -9.99
C SER A 222 11.09 21.86 -8.88
N LEU A 223 11.57 22.04 -7.64
CA LEU A 223 11.12 21.25 -6.48
C LEU A 223 9.62 21.51 -6.21
N ILE A 224 9.17 22.76 -6.28
CA ILE A 224 7.76 23.10 -6.13
C ILE A 224 6.92 22.44 -7.24
N ALA A 225 7.39 22.52 -8.50
CA ALA A 225 6.70 21.91 -9.63
C ALA A 225 6.58 20.37 -9.48
N LEU A 226 7.64 19.72 -9.02
CA LEU A 226 7.63 18.28 -8.72
C LEU A 226 6.61 17.96 -7.61
N GLY A 227 6.65 18.69 -6.49
CA GLY A 227 5.72 18.50 -5.38
C GLY A 227 4.26 18.68 -5.78
N LEU A 228 3.96 19.72 -6.59
CA LEU A 228 2.63 19.94 -7.16
C LEU A 228 2.20 18.79 -8.07
N ALA A 229 3.05 18.39 -9.00
CA ALA A 229 2.73 17.31 -9.96
C ALA A 229 2.47 15.97 -9.25
N PHE A 230 3.33 15.58 -8.30
CA PHE A 230 3.16 14.34 -7.53
C PHE A 230 1.95 14.40 -6.61
N GLY A 231 1.71 15.55 -5.96
CA GLY A 231 0.53 15.78 -5.15
C GLY A 231 -0.76 15.65 -5.96
N LEU A 232 -0.81 16.25 -7.14
CA LEU A 232 -1.96 16.15 -8.06
C LEU A 232 -2.13 14.73 -8.60
N ALA A 233 -1.07 14.00 -8.93
CA ALA A 233 -1.15 12.62 -9.39
C ALA A 233 -1.72 11.69 -8.30
N GLY A 234 -1.26 11.79 -7.05
CA GLY A 234 -1.78 11.01 -5.94
C GLY A 234 -3.24 11.36 -5.62
N ARG A 235 -3.59 12.66 -5.60
CA ARG A 235 -4.97 13.12 -5.45
C ARG A 235 -5.86 12.60 -6.58
N CYS A 236 -5.41 12.68 -7.84
CA CYS A 236 -6.14 12.20 -8.99
C CYS A 236 -6.44 10.70 -8.85
N PHE A 237 -5.44 9.89 -8.49
CA PHE A 237 -5.62 8.47 -8.24
C PHE A 237 -6.68 8.21 -7.16
N SER A 238 -6.57 8.84 -5.99
CA SER A 238 -7.48 8.62 -4.87
C SER A 238 -8.92 9.04 -5.21
N VAL A 239 -9.10 10.21 -5.85
CA VAL A 239 -10.42 10.72 -6.27
C VAL A 239 -11.04 9.82 -7.34
N LEU A 240 -10.27 9.45 -8.38
CA LEU A 240 -10.76 8.57 -9.44
C LEU A 240 -11.14 7.20 -8.91
N LEU A 241 -10.32 6.60 -8.03
CA LEU A 241 -10.62 5.29 -7.43
C LEU A 241 -11.93 5.32 -6.64
N GLN A 242 -12.11 6.32 -5.77
CA GLN A 242 -13.33 6.45 -4.98
C GLN A 242 -14.56 6.72 -5.84
N LYS A 243 -14.44 7.60 -6.85
CA LYS A 243 -15.54 7.88 -7.80
C LYS A 243 -15.87 6.65 -8.65
N ALA A 244 -14.88 5.94 -9.16
CA ALA A 244 -15.07 4.74 -9.97
C ALA A 244 -15.72 3.61 -9.15
N LYS A 245 -15.25 3.34 -7.91
CA LYS A 245 -15.89 2.37 -6.99
C LYS A 245 -17.38 2.70 -6.78
N LYS A 246 -17.71 3.97 -6.52
CA LYS A 246 -19.10 4.42 -6.34
C LYS A 246 -19.93 4.29 -7.63
N LEU A 247 -19.37 4.71 -8.76
CA LEU A 247 -20.05 4.70 -10.06
C LEU A 247 -20.38 3.28 -10.50
N PHE A 248 -19.39 2.38 -10.49
CA PHE A 248 -19.60 0.99 -10.88
C PHE A 248 -20.50 0.24 -9.89
N GLY A 249 -20.35 0.50 -8.58
CA GLY A 249 -21.23 -0.07 -7.56
C GLY A 249 -22.69 0.39 -7.70
N LYS A 250 -22.93 1.64 -8.10
CA LYS A 250 -24.28 2.18 -8.34
C LYS A 250 -24.89 1.67 -9.66
N LYS A 251 -24.10 1.62 -10.74
CA LYS A 251 -24.60 1.19 -12.07
C LYS A 251 -24.80 -0.33 -12.15
N ILE A 252 -23.90 -1.11 -11.55
CA ILE A 252 -23.95 -2.57 -11.56
C ILE A 252 -23.79 -3.04 -10.11
N SER A 253 -24.91 -3.13 -9.39
CA SER A 253 -24.93 -3.49 -7.96
C SER A 253 -24.51 -4.93 -7.70
N ASN A 254 -24.81 -5.85 -8.64
CA ASN A 254 -24.39 -7.24 -8.52
C ASN A 254 -22.88 -7.38 -8.79
N PRO A 255 -22.06 -7.80 -7.80
CA PRO A 255 -20.61 -7.91 -7.94
C PRO A 255 -20.17 -8.91 -9.03
N LEU A 256 -20.89 -10.02 -9.21
CA LEU A 256 -20.59 -11.02 -10.25
C LEU A 256 -20.75 -10.44 -11.64
N ILE A 257 -21.87 -9.77 -11.90
CA ILE A 257 -22.13 -9.12 -13.21
C ILE A 257 -21.11 -8.01 -13.43
N ARG A 258 -20.86 -7.20 -12.41
CA ARG A 258 -19.89 -6.08 -12.50
C ARG A 258 -18.51 -6.55 -12.90
N ILE A 259 -17.94 -7.53 -12.18
CA ILE A 259 -16.59 -8.00 -12.45
C ILE A 259 -16.50 -8.78 -13.76
N GLY A 260 -17.47 -9.67 -14.04
CA GLY A 260 -17.49 -10.49 -15.26
C GLY A 260 -17.60 -9.65 -16.53
N VAL A 261 -18.54 -8.69 -16.57
CA VAL A 261 -18.79 -7.86 -17.76
C VAL A 261 -17.68 -6.80 -17.92
N MET A 262 -17.31 -6.10 -16.84
CA MET A 262 -16.33 -5.00 -16.95
C MET A 262 -14.89 -5.48 -17.07
N ALA A 263 -14.56 -6.73 -16.73
CA ALA A 263 -13.25 -7.29 -16.95
C ALA A 263 -12.99 -7.60 -18.44
N ILE A 264 -14.02 -7.74 -19.27
CA ILE A 264 -13.85 -7.95 -20.73
C ILE A 264 -13.13 -6.75 -21.38
N PRO A 265 -13.69 -5.52 -21.31
CA PRO A 265 -12.99 -4.35 -21.87
C PRO A 265 -11.66 -4.07 -21.18
N LEU A 266 -11.53 -4.34 -19.87
CA LEU A 266 -10.26 -4.20 -19.17
C LEU A 266 -9.18 -5.14 -19.76
N ALA A 267 -9.51 -6.42 -19.95
CA ALA A 267 -8.60 -7.40 -20.55
C ALA A 267 -8.22 -7.03 -21.99
N ALA A 268 -9.19 -6.60 -22.80
CA ALA A 268 -8.95 -6.17 -24.17
C ALA A 268 -7.99 -4.96 -24.24
N LEU A 269 -8.22 -3.94 -23.41
CA LEU A 269 -7.35 -2.77 -23.33
C LEU A 269 -5.93 -3.12 -22.87
N LEU A 270 -5.79 -3.93 -21.82
CA LEU A 270 -4.49 -4.40 -21.33
C LEU A 270 -3.76 -5.27 -22.37
N PHE A 271 -4.52 -5.99 -23.23
CA PHE A 271 -3.94 -6.82 -24.29
C PHE A 271 -3.41 -5.98 -25.44
N VAL A 272 -4.19 -5.00 -25.90
CA VAL A 272 -3.87 -4.18 -27.08
C VAL A 272 -2.83 -3.10 -26.75
N ILE A 273 -2.97 -2.46 -25.57
CA ILE A 273 -2.10 -1.34 -25.20
C ILE A 273 -0.78 -1.87 -24.64
N HIS A 274 0.28 -1.75 -25.44
CA HIS A 274 1.66 -2.17 -25.12
C HIS A 274 1.79 -3.61 -24.61
N GLY A 275 0.95 -4.54 -25.08
CA GLY A 275 1.17 -5.97 -24.86
C GLY A 275 1.33 -6.37 -23.39
N GLY A 276 0.44 -5.91 -22.51
CA GLY A 276 0.47 -6.27 -21.10
C GLY A 276 1.44 -5.47 -20.21
N ARG A 277 2.09 -4.40 -20.72
CA ARG A 277 3.04 -3.55 -19.97
C ARG A 277 2.49 -3.04 -18.63
N TYR A 278 1.20 -2.79 -18.54
CA TYR A 278 0.53 -2.21 -17.36
C TYR A 278 -0.15 -3.24 -16.45
N THR A 279 0.03 -4.54 -16.73
CA THR A 279 -0.51 -5.63 -15.88
C THR A 279 0.27 -5.79 -14.58
N GLY A 280 -0.38 -6.38 -13.57
CA GLY A 280 0.22 -6.74 -12.29
C GLY A 280 0.71 -5.56 -11.47
N LEU A 281 1.78 -5.75 -10.72
CA LEU A 281 2.34 -4.81 -9.76
C LEU A 281 2.80 -3.48 -10.38
N GLY A 282 3.38 -3.51 -11.57
CA GLY A 282 4.08 -2.38 -12.19
C GLY A 282 5.56 -2.29 -11.81
N THR A 283 6.12 -3.36 -11.26
CA THR A 283 7.57 -3.45 -10.94
C THR A 283 8.45 -3.30 -12.17
N ASN A 284 7.97 -3.71 -13.35
CA ASN A 284 8.64 -3.47 -14.62
C ASN A 284 8.85 -1.97 -14.90
N LEU A 285 7.86 -1.12 -14.61
CA LEU A 285 8.00 0.34 -14.78
C LEU A 285 8.92 0.93 -13.70
N ILE A 286 8.87 0.40 -12.46
CA ILE A 286 9.78 0.80 -11.40
C ILE A 286 11.22 0.45 -11.81
N SER A 287 11.47 -0.78 -12.21
CA SER A 287 12.80 -1.22 -12.64
C SER A 287 13.31 -0.41 -13.83
N ALA A 288 12.49 -0.19 -14.86
CA ALA A 288 12.82 0.63 -16.01
C ALA A 288 13.18 2.07 -15.63
N SER A 289 12.45 2.66 -14.66
CA SER A 289 12.70 4.02 -14.16
C SER A 289 14.09 4.17 -13.52
N PHE A 290 14.58 3.13 -12.83
CA PHE A 290 15.87 3.17 -12.14
C PHE A 290 17.02 2.54 -12.92
N ALA A 291 16.73 1.71 -13.93
CA ALA A 291 17.73 1.16 -14.85
C ALA A 291 18.05 2.08 -16.05
N GLY A 292 17.38 3.23 -16.17
CA GLY A 292 17.53 4.11 -17.32
C GLY A 292 16.94 3.58 -18.63
N GLU A 293 16.00 2.63 -18.51
CA GLU A 293 15.27 2.08 -19.65
C GLU A 293 14.14 3.02 -20.10
N THR A 294 13.52 2.70 -21.24
CA THR A 294 12.50 3.55 -21.86
C THR A 294 11.25 3.65 -20.99
N ILE A 295 10.96 4.87 -20.51
CA ILE A 295 9.70 5.29 -19.89
C ILE A 295 8.99 6.26 -20.83
N TYR A 296 7.77 5.91 -21.25
CA TYR A 296 6.94 6.78 -22.09
C TYR A 296 6.25 7.85 -21.25
N GLY A 297 6.06 9.04 -21.81
CA GLY A 297 5.42 10.17 -21.09
C GLY A 297 4.02 9.90 -20.55
N TYR A 298 3.34 8.87 -21.06
CA TYR A 298 2.00 8.43 -20.67
C TYR A 298 1.97 7.16 -19.78
N ASP A 299 3.11 6.52 -19.49
CA ASP A 299 3.17 5.27 -18.72
C ASP A 299 2.48 5.42 -17.34
N TRP A 300 2.73 6.52 -16.66
CA TRP A 300 2.13 6.80 -15.34
C TRP A 300 0.60 6.96 -15.42
N ILE A 301 0.07 7.59 -16.51
CA ILE A 301 -1.38 7.76 -16.71
C ILE A 301 -2.04 6.42 -16.95
N LEU A 302 -1.48 5.62 -17.86
CA LEU A 302 -2.05 4.31 -18.20
C LEU A 302 -1.99 3.37 -17.00
N LYS A 303 -0.88 3.35 -16.25
CA LYS A 303 -0.78 2.57 -15.01
C LYS A 303 -1.82 3.01 -13.98
N LEU A 304 -2.03 4.32 -13.81
CA LEU A 304 -3.07 4.88 -12.94
C LEU A 304 -4.47 4.39 -13.37
N LEU A 305 -4.83 4.58 -14.64
CA LEU A 305 -6.15 4.26 -15.15
C LEU A 305 -6.45 2.75 -15.06
N PHE A 306 -5.52 1.89 -15.46
CA PHE A 306 -5.70 0.43 -15.38
C PHE A 306 -5.80 -0.07 -13.95
N THR A 307 -5.04 0.51 -13.01
CA THR A 307 -5.14 0.15 -11.59
C THR A 307 -6.49 0.59 -11.01
N VAL A 308 -6.90 1.83 -11.28
CA VAL A 308 -8.22 2.33 -10.84
C VAL A 308 -9.34 1.46 -11.41
N PHE A 309 -9.28 1.11 -12.70
CA PHE A 309 -10.30 0.27 -13.33
C PHE A 309 -10.33 -1.13 -12.69
N THR A 310 -9.18 -1.79 -12.58
CA THR A 310 -9.07 -3.14 -11.97
C THR A 310 -9.69 -3.19 -10.56
N LEU A 311 -9.29 -2.25 -9.70
CA LEU A 311 -9.75 -2.24 -8.31
C LEU A 311 -11.22 -1.78 -8.16
N ALA A 312 -11.68 -0.87 -9.02
CA ALA A 312 -13.02 -0.34 -8.95
C ALA A 312 -14.09 -1.35 -9.37
N ILE A 313 -13.77 -2.28 -10.26
CA ILE A 313 -14.73 -3.33 -10.67
C ILE A 313 -14.79 -4.51 -9.70
N GLY A 314 -13.81 -4.63 -8.77
CA GLY A 314 -13.87 -5.57 -7.65
C GLY A 314 -12.76 -6.61 -7.58
N PHE A 315 -11.72 -6.52 -8.40
CA PHE A 315 -10.53 -7.36 -8.25
C PHE A 315 -9.82 -7.09 -6.92
N GLN A 316 -9.21 -8.13 -6.37
CA GLN A 316 -8.47 -8.07 -5.12
C GLN A 316 -7.01 -7.70 -5.37
N GLY A 317 -6.44 -6.90 -4.47
CA GLY A 317 -5.06 -6.42 -4.51
C GLY A 317 -4.93 -5.08 -3.79
N GLY A 318 -3.68 -4.62 -3.63
CA GLY A 318 -3.37 -3.33 -3.04
C GLY A 318 -3.24 -2.20 -4.07
N GLU A 319 -3.12 -0.98 -3.58
CA GLU A 319 -2.91 0.22 -4.38
C GLU A 319 -1.45 0.70 -4.37
N VAL A 320 -0.65 0.26 -3.39
CA VAL A 320 0.64 0.89 -3.03
C VAL A 320 1.72 0.71 -4.10
N THR A 321 2.03 -0.54 -4.51
CA THR A 321 3.05 -0.76 -5.58
C THR A 321 2.70 -0.03 -6.89
N PRO A 322 1.44 -0.03 -7.38
CA PRO A 322 1.05 0.81 -8.50
C PRO A 322 1.31 2.30 -8.29
N LEU A 323 1.09 2.84 -7.08
CA LEU A 323 1.39 4.24 -6.79
C LEU A 323 2.89 4.53 -6.86
N PHE A 324 3.72 3.60 -6.37
CA PHE A 324 5.17 3.68 -6.55
C PHE A 324 5.57 3.69 -8.03
N SER A 325 4.96 2.83 -8.83
CA SER A 325 5.20 2.76 -10.28
C SER A 325 4.77 4.05 -11.00
N ILE A 326 3.60 4.59 -10.64
CA ILE A 326 3.09 5.86 -11.17
C ILE A 326 4.04 6.99 -10.80
N GLY A 327 4.46 7.06 -9.53
CA GLY A 327 5.36 8.09 -9.03
C GLY A 327 6.74 8.03 -9.67
N ALA A 328 7.34 6.85 -9.77
CA ALA A 328 8.65 6.66 -10.39
C ALA A 328 8.63 7.06 -11.86
N SER A 329 7.66 6.55 -12.64
CA SER A 329 7.58 6.87 -14.08
C SER A 329 7.26 8.35 -14.35
N LEU A 330 6.36 8.97 -13.57
CA LEU A 330 6.11 10.42 -13.66
C LEU A 330 7.35 11.23 -13.29
N GLY A 331 8.08 10.81 -12.26
CA GLY A 331 9.31 11.46 -11.83
C GLY A 331 10.39 11.46 -12.90
N VAL A 332 10.61 10.32 -13.55
CA VAL A 332 11.57 10.21 -14.68
C VAL A 332 11.21 11.16 -15.81
N VAL A 333 9.94 11.22 -16.20
CA VAL A 333 9.45 12.12 -17.26
C VAL A 333 9.67 13.59 -16.87
N LEU A 334 9.30 13.98 -15.66
CA LEU A 334 9.47 15.35 -15.18
C LEU A 334 10.95 15.72 -15.01
N GLY A 335 11.78 14.80 -14.54
CA GLY A 335 13.23 14.99 -14.41
C GLY A 335 13.87 15.33 -15.77
N SER A 336 13.51 14.59 -16.82
CA SER A 336 13.97 14.84 -18.18
C SER A 336 13.54 16.22 -18.70
N ILE A 337 12.32 16.68 -18.40
CA ILE A 337 11.80 17.99 -18.80
C ILE A 337 12.47 19.14 -18.04
N LEU A 338 12.71 18.97 -16.74
CA LEU A 338 13.25 20.00 -15.86
C LEU A 338 14.78 20.06 -15.88
N GLY A 339 15.46 19.09 -16.52
CA GLY A 339 16.92 18.98 -16.54
C GLY A 339 17.51 18.57 -15.19
N ILE A 340 16.78 17.75 -14.43
CA ILE A 340 17.21 17.16 -13.16
C ILE A 340 17.47 15.66 -13.42
N PRO A 341 18.46 15.02 -12.73
CA PRO A 341 18.68 13.59 -12.92
C PRO A 341 17.39 12.78 -12.79
N PRO A 342 16.94 12.07 -13.84
CA PRO A 342 15.64 11.39 -13.85
C PRO A 342 15.46 10.37 -12.72
N ILE A 343 16.55 9.68 -12.35
CA ILE A 343 16.58 8.70 -11.25
C ILE A 343 16.21 9.36 -9.91
N ILE A 344 16.74 10.56 -9.62
CA ILE A 344 16.40 11.31 -8.41
C ILE A 344 14.92 11.68 -8.44
N CYS A 345 14.44 12.27 -9.54
CA CYS A 345 13.03 12.62 -9.67
C CYS A 345 12.11 11.40 -9.59
N GLY A 346 12.55 10.26 -10.12
CA GLY A 346 11.86 8.97 -9.97
C GLY A 346 11.70 8.54 -8.51
N ALA A 347 12.76 8.67 -7.71
CA ALA A 347 12.73 8.35 -6.28
C ALA A 347 11.83 9.32 -5.48
N LEU A 348 11.90 10.62 -5.78
CA LEU A 348 11.02 11.63 -5.17
C LEU A 348 9.56 11.34 -5.49
N GLY A 349 9.26 11.04 -6.77
CA GLY A 349 7.90 10.72 -7.22
C GLY A 349 7.37 9.41 -6.61
N TYR A 350 8.21 8.37 -6.54
CA TYR A 350 7.89 7.10 -5.89
C TYR A 350 7.30 7.30 -4.49
N ALA A 351 7.97 8.07 -3.65
CA ALA A 351 7.52 8.35 -2.30
C ALA A 351 6.35 9.34 -2.24
N ALA A 352 6.44 10.47 -2.96
CA ALA A 352 5.50 11.56 -2.83
C ALA A 352 4.10 11.25 -3.39
N VAL A 353 4.00 10.51 -4.51
CA VAL A 353 2.69 10.08 -5.05
C VAL A 353 1.99 9.12 -4.12
N PHE A 354 2.74 8.19 -3.50
CA PHE A 354 2.21 7.30 -2.48
C PHE A 354 1.68 8.10 -1.26
N GLY A 355 2.49 9.01 -0.72
CA GLY A 355 2.10 9.82 0.44
C GLY A 355 0.85 10.67 0.18
N SER A 356 0.79 11.31 -0.99
CA SER A 356 -0.39 12.05 -1.41
C SER A 356 -1.62 11.13 -1.52
N ALA A 357 -1.53 10.00 -2.19
CA ALA A 357 -2.68 9.11 -2.41
C ALA A 357 -3.19 8.45 -1.13
N THR A 358 -2.31 8.14 -0.18
CA THR A 358 -2.66 7.54 1.13
C THR A 358 -3.04 8.57 2.18
N ASN A 359 -2.78 9.86 1.92
CA ASN A 359 -2.94 10.96 2.87
C ASN A 359 -2.09 10.74 4.14
N THR A 360 -0.81 10.39 3.94
CA THR A 360 0.21 10.17 4.96
C THR A 360 1.42 11.06 4.68
N LEU A 361 2.13 11.52 5.71
CA LEU A 361 3.25 12.43 5.58
C LEU A 361 4.58 11.79 5.96
N ILE A 362 4.65 11.10 7.11
CA ILE A 362 5.91 10.59 7.65
C ILE A 362 6.32 9.31 6.91
N ALA A 363 5.39 8.40 6.70
CA ALA A 363 5.65 7.12 6.05
C ALA A 363 6.31 7.25 4.66
N PRO A 364 5.85 8.11 3.74
CA PRO A 364 6.50 8.25 2.42
C PRO A 364 7.93 8.78 2.51
N ILE A 365 8.23 9.69 3.43
CA ILE A 365 9.58 10.18 3.67
C ILE A 365 10.48 9.02 4.11
N LEU A 366 10.03 8.21 5.08
CA LEU A 366 10.78 7.06 5.58
C LEU A 366 10.93 5.97 4.52
N ILE A 367 9.90 5.72 3.68
CA ILE A 367 10.02 4.81 2.53
C ILE A 367 11.13 5.28 1.60
N GLY A 368 11.16 6.57 1.27
CA GLY A 368 12.20 7.11 0.41
C GLY A 368 13.60 6.94 1.00
N LEU A 369 13.75 7.12 2.32
CA LEU A 369 15.03 6.92 3.01
C LEU A 369 15.44 5.44 3.08
N GLU A 370 14.50 4.53 3.37
CA GLU A 370 14.80 3.09 3.48
C GLU A 370 15.05 2.42 2.13
N VAL A 371 14.48 2.96 1.03
CA VAL A 371 14.61 2.40 -0.32
C VAL A 371 15.75 3.03 -1.11
N PHE A 372 15.93 4.35 -1.02
CA PHE A 372 16.87 5.11 -1.86
C PHE A 372 18.06 5.72 -1.10
N GLY A 373 18.13 5.50 0.20
CA GLY A 373 19.19 6.08 1.05
C GLY A 373 18.94 7.55 1.39
N ASN A 374 19.94 8.17 2.03
CA ASN A 374 19.81 9.48 2.67
C ASN A 374 20.42 10.66 1.90
N ARG A 375 21.02 10.43 0.73
CA ARG A 375 21.73 11.49 -0.04
C ARG A 375 20.84 12.64 -0.47
N ASN A 376 19.57 12.35 -0.81
CA ASN A 376 18.58 13.33 -1.27
C ASN A 376 17.47 13.59 -0.23
N THR A 377 17.80 13.53 1.06
CA THR A 377 16.82 13.67 2.17
C THR A 377 16.06 14.99 2.14
N LEU A 378 16.74 16.12 1.94
CA LEU A 378 16.08 17.43 1.96
C LEU A 378 15.08 17.60 0.80
N PRO A 379 15.43 17.35 -0.48
CA PRO A 379 14.47 17.34 -1.57
C PRO A 379 13.29 16.38 -1.33
N LEU A 380 13.57 15.18 -0.80
CA LEU A 380 12.55 14.18 -0.49
C LEU A 380 11.52 14.69 0.52
N ILE A 381 11.98 15.25 1.64
CA ILE A 381 11.12 15.80 2.68
C ILE A 381 10.24 16.93 2.10
N LEU A 382 10.86 17.89 1.40
CA LEU A 382 10.15 19.04 0.86
C LEU A 382 9.10 18.65 -0.19
N VAL A 383 9.44 17.73 -1.10
CA VAL A 383 8.49 17.23 -2.12
C VAL A 383 7.34 16.46 -1.50
N CYS A 384 7.61 15.62 -0.49
CA CYS A 384 6.55 14.89 0.23
C CYS A 384 5.61 15.85 0.99
N ILE A 385 6.14 16.89 1.65
CA ILE A 385 5.33 17.92 2.32
C ILE A 385 4.42 18.64 1.31
N LEU A 386 4.98 19.09 0.18
CA LEU A 386 4.20 19.78 -0.86
C LEU A 386 3.12 18.85 -1.44
N ALA A 387 3.45 17.60 -1.73
CA ALA A 387 2.51 16.62 -2.26
C ALA A 387 1.37 16.33 -1.27
N TYR A 388 1.68 16.24 0.03
CA TYR A 388 0.69 16.07 1.09
C TYR A 388 -0.27 17.28 1.19
N LEU A 389 0.26 18.50 1.14
CA LEU A 389 -0.55 19.71 1.20
C LEU A 389 -1.50 19.84 0.00
N ILE A 390 -1.01 19.54 -1.21
CA ILE A 390 -1.80 19.62 -2.45
C ILE A 390 -2.89 18.55 -2.53
N ASN A 391 -2.72 17.43 -1.85
CA ASN A 391 -3.72 16.37 -1.81
C ASN A 391 -5.10 16.83 -1.28
N GLY A 392 -5.14 17.78 -0.37
CA GLY A 392 -6.40 18.32 0.15
C GLY A 392 -7.25 17.31 0.90
N ASN A 393 -6.63 16.45 1.70
CA ASN A 393 -7.30 15.43 2.52
C ASN A 393 -8.07 14.34 1.74
N HIS A 394 -7.66 14.02 0.52
CA HIS A 394 -8.18 12.86 -0.22
C HIS A 394 -7.37 11.61 0.12
N SER A 395 -8.02 10.44 0.12
CA SER A 395 -7.35 9.16 0.40
C SER A 395 -7.91 8.04 -0.47
N ILE A 396 -7.05 7.10 -0.84
CA ILE A 396 -7.47 5.82 -1.44
C ILE A 396 -8.33 5.01 -0.47
N TYR A 397 -8.21 5.25 0.83
CA TYR A 397 -8.96 4.57 1.88
C TYR A 397 -10.23 5.37 2.23
N GLY A 398 -11.36 4.96 1.67
CA GLY A 398 -12.64 5.65 1.88
C GLY A 398 -13.12 5.67 3.34
N ALA A 399 -12.60 4.76 4.17
CA ALA A 399 -12.90 4.67 5.60
C ALA A 399 -11.92 5.45 6.50
N GLN A 400 -10.87 6.09 5.95
CA GLN A 400 -9.92 6.91 6.71
C GLN A 400 -10.63 8.09 7.36
N GLN A 401 -10.40 8.32 8.65
CA GLN A 401 -10.89 9.49 9.36
C GLN A 401 -9.90 10.66 9.28
N LYS A 402 -10.40 11.88 9.50
CA LYS A 402 -9.59 13.11 9.60
C LYS A 402 -9.52 13.52 11.06
N ALA A 403 -8.36 13.97 11.53
CA ALA A 403 -8.16 14.38 12.94
C ALA A 403 -9.10 15.52 13.33
N LEU A 404 -9.29 16.51 12.48
CA LEU A 404 -10.20 17.64 12.73
C LEU A 404 -11.64 17.20 13.02
N CYS A 405 -12.15 16.17 12.36
CA CYS A 405 -13.49 15.62 12.61
C CYS A 405 -13.58 14.76 13.89
N ARG A 406 -12.44 14.40 14.50
CA ARG A 406 -12.41 13.60 15.74
C ARG A 406 -12.62 14.47 16.99
N PHE A 407 -12.21 15.73 16.92
CA PHE A 407 -12.31 16.67 18.04
C PHE A 407 -13.61 17.48 18.02
N GLU A 408 -14.40 17.42 16.95
CA GLU A 408 -15.72 18.08 16.84
C GLU A 408 -16.88 17.20 17.34
N LYS A 409 -16.61 16.00 17.84
CA LYS A 409 -17.57 15.06 18.44
C LYS A 409 -17.24 14.81 19.90
#